data_71e0c1ce0a55caad1aaf280557796aa9
#
_entry.id   71e0c1ce0a55caad1aaf280557796aa9
#
_cell.length_a   1.000
_cell.length_b   1.000
_cell.length_c   1.000
_cell.angle_alpha   90.00
_cell.angle_beta   90.00
_cell.angle_gamma   90.00
#
_symmetry.space_group_name_H-M   'P 1'
#
loop_
_entity.id
_entity.type
_entity.pdbx_description
1 polymer ?
#
loop_
_entity_poly.entity_id
_entity_poly.type
_entity_poly.pdbx_seq_one_letter_code
_entity_poly.pdbx_strand_id
1 'polypeptide(L)'
;MEMKQVSDNCFAVLNEKNRVCDANSGLINLGGGVVIDTQSDLPHARGMIDLFSRVWPGMPSRVINTHEDGDHVWGNQLFEGAEIIAHRSVPEHMKHVADPEDTRKLLANVRNPVTCEAIRAVHPGVVAAGQQLSEDYDLTGVELVLATTLFDTRHELDLNGTHVHLIHVGPCHQCGDTIIHVPKERVIFTGDVLFRRCTPMGWTGTYANWFRCLDLLVEPASCSSRHCLGVRRVSPVVQPLRCLSFERREGWTNCT
;
A
#
# COMPACT_ATOMS: atom_id res chain seq x y z
N MET A 1 1.58 15.49 5.21
CA MET A 1 1.51 14.84 3.87
C MET A 1 1.88 15.84 2.79
N GLU A 2 2.57 15.41 1.75
CA GLU A 2 2.95 16.20 0.58
C GLU A 2 2.51 15.49 -0.70
N MET A 3 1.92 16.23 -1.65
CA MET A 3 1.62 15.68 -2.97
C MET A 3 2.78 15.92 -3.92
N LYS A 4 3.18 14.88 -4.66
CA LYS A 4 4.19 14.94 -5.74
C LYS A 4 3.62 14.48 -7.05
N GLN A 5 3.89 15.23 -8.12
CA GLN A 5 3.65 14.75 -9.47
C GLN A 5 4.76 13.79 -9.86
N VAL A 6 4.39 12.57 -10.27
CA VAL A 6 5.31 11.48 -10.62
C VAL A 6 5.52 11.40 -12.11
N SER A 7 4.46 11.64 -12.89
CA SER A 7 4.45 11.73 -14.34
C SER A 7 3.36 12.69 -14.78
N ASP A 8 3.08 12.78 -16.08
CA ASP A 8 2.07 13.71 -16.59
C ASP A 8 0.68 13.49 -15.97
N ASN A 9 0.31 12.21 -15.71
CA ASN A 9 -1.00 11.84 -15.20
C ASN A 9 -0.95 11.03 -13.88
N CYS A 10 0.21 10.85 -13.28
CA CYS A 10 0.33 10.13 -12.01
C CYS A 10 0.85 11.04 -10.91
N PHE A 11 0.20 10.98 -9.77
CA PHE A 11 0.53 11.75 -8.57
C PHE A 11 0.65 10.81 -7.38
N ALA A 12 1.37 11.24 -6.36
CA ALA A 12 1.49 10.51 -5.12
C ALA A 12 1.37 11.47 -3.93
N VAL A 13 0.67 11.02 -2.90
CA VAL A 13 0.68 11.65 -1.58
C VAL A 13 1.59 10.86 -0.68
N LEU A 14 2.56 11.57 -0.08
CA LEU A 14 3.60 11.02 0.77
C LEU A 14 3.38 11.40 2.22
N ASN A 15 3.51 10.42 3.10
CA ASN A 15 3.75 10.66 4.49
C ASN A 15 5.25 10.82 4.75
N GLU A 16 5.64 11.89 5.46
CA GLU A 16 7.05 12.30 5.56
C GLU A 16 7.80 11.63 6.71
N LYS A 17 7.09 11.08 7.68
CA LYS A 17 7.67 10.70 8.97
C LYS A 17 8.17 9.26 9.06
N ASN A 18 7.78 8.38 8.16
CA ASN A 18 8.15 6.96 8.18
C ASN A 18 7.80 6.27 9.52
N ARG A 19 6.60 6.52 10.04
CA ARG A 19 6.09 5.91 11.26
C ARG A 19 5.36 4.61 10.94
N VAL A 20 4.98 3.87 11.97
CA VAL A 20 4.07 2.73 11.81
C VAL A 20 2.76 3.22 11.18
N CYS A 21 2.33 2.57 10.11
CA CYS A 21 1.13 2.92 9.34
C CYS A 21 1.17 4.28 8.60
N ASP A 22 2.35 4.83 8.33
CA ASP A 22 2.52 6.00 7.45
C ASP A 22 2.42 5.59 5.97
N ALA A 23 1.25 5.12 5.53
CA ALA A 23 1.02 4.71 4.16
C ALA A 23 1.06 5.88 3.17
N ASN A 24 1.49 5.60 1.95
CA ASN A 24 1.43 6.53 0.83
C ASN A 24 0.24 6.17 -0.07
N SER A 25 -0.26 7.15 -0.83
CA SER A 25 -1.35 6.93 -1.77
C SER A 25 -1.02 7.44 -3.15
N GLY A 26 -1.64 6.86 -4.17
CA GLY A 26 -1.49 7.27 -5.56
C GLY A 26 -2.77 7.84 -6.16
N LEU A 27 -2.62 8.68 -7.20
CA LEU A 27 -3.70 9.10 -8.08
C LEU A 27 -3.27 8.95 -9.52
N ILE A 28 -4.10 8.31 -10.34
CA ILE A 28 -4.02 8.38 -11.80
C ILE A 28 -5.14 9.31 -12.25
N ASN A 29 -4.75 10.47 -12.80
CA ASN A 29 -5.63 11.56 -13.23
C ASN A 29 -6.19 11.31 -14.64
N LEU A 30 -6.76 10.14 -14.88
CA LEU A 30 -7.36 9.72 -16.15
C LEU A 30 -8.60 8.87 -15.90
N GLY A 31 -9.49 8.79 -16.91
CA GLY A 31 -10.58 7.80 -16.96
C GLY A 31 -11.56 7.86 -15.78
N GLY A 32 -11.86 9.05 -15.25
CA GLY A 32 -12.73 9.23 -14.10
C GLY A 32 -12.00 9.33 -12.76
N GLY A 33 -10.65 9.31 -12.77
CA GLY A 33 -9.80 9.30 -11.57
C GLY A 33 -9.72 7.94 -10.91
N VAL A 34 -8.51 7.51 -10.59
CA VAL A 34 -8.25 6.25 -9.87
C VAL A 34 -7.33 6.55 -8.69
N VAL A 35 -7.81 6.32 -7.47
CA VAL A 35 -7.00 6.40 -6.25
C VAL A 35 -6.40 5.03 -5.95
N ILE A 36 -5.17 5.00 -5.48
CA ILE A 36 -4.46 3.81 -5.04
C ILE A 36 -4.18 3.98 -3.55
N ASP A 37 -4.76 3.12 -2.74
CA ASP A 37 -4.78 3.12 -1.28
C ASP A 37 -5.34 4.40 -0.63
N THR A 38 -6.00 4.25 0.51
CA THR A 38 -6.89 5.28 1.05
C THR A 38 -6.48 5.82 2.42
N GLN A 39 -5.26 5.53 2.87
CA GLN A 39 -4.69 6.06 4.12
C GLN A 39 -5.15 5.36 5.42
N SER A 40 -4.47 5.76 6.49
CA SER A 40 -4.43 5.14 7.82
C SER A 40 -5.58 5.52 8.74
N ASP A 41 -6.34 6.55 8.42
CA ASP A 41 -7.52 7.01 9.16
C ASP A 41 -8.31 8.04 8.35
N LEU A 42 -9.47 8.47 8.87
CA LEU A 42 -10.32 9.42 8.16
C LEU A 42 -9.71 10.82 8.04
N PRO A 43 -9.01 11.39 9.05
CA PRO A 43 -8.32 12.65 8.90
C PRO A 43 -7.25 12.63 7.80
N HIS A 44 -6.41 11.60 7.74
CA HIS A 44 -5.39 11.46 6.69
C HIS A 44 -6.02 11.22 5.31
N ALA A 45 -7.06 10.39 5.22
CA ALA A 45 -7.79 10.17 3.97
C ALA A 45 -8.45 11.45 3.43
N ARG A 46 -9.06 12.28 4.28
CA ARG A 46 -9.59 13.60 3.89
C ARG A 46 -8.48 14.53 3.41
N GLY A 47 -7.36 14.60 4.14
CA GLY A 47 -6.20 15.40 3.73
C GLY A 47 -5.61 14.95 2.39
N MET A 48 -5.58 13.64 2.11
CA MET A 48 -5.20 13.09 0.81
C MET A 48 -6.18 13.52 -0.30
N ILE A 49 -7.49 13.42 -0.05
CA ILE A 49 -8.54 13.84 -0.99
C ILE A 49 -8.39 15.35 -1.30
N ASP A 50 -8.16 16.18 -0.28
CA ASP A 50 -7.94 17.62 -0.44
C ASP A 50 -6.70 17.92 -1.31
N LEU A 51 -5.64 17.15 -1.15
CA LEU A 51 -4.45 17.27 -1.99
C LEU A 51 -4.74 16.88 -3.44
N PHE A 52 -5.40 15.73 -3.65
CA PHE A 52 -5.75 15.25 -4.99
C PHE A 52 -6.76 16.14 -5.70
N SER A 53 -7.66 16.83 -4.97
CA SER A 53 -8.65 17.75 -5.54
C SER A 53 -8.01 18.91 -6.31
N ARG A 54 -6.76 19.25 -6.05
CA ARG A 54 -5.99 20.28 -6.76
C ARG A 54 -5.69 19.92 -8.22
N VAL A 55 -5.66 18.62 -8.53
CA VAL A 55 -5.35 18.08 -9.87
C VAL A 55 -6.51 17.25 -10.44
N TRP A 56 -7.41 16.78 -9.59
CA TRP A 56 -8.63 16.08 -9.97
C TRP A 56 -9.82 16.64 -9.17
N PRO A 57 -10.52 17.67 -9.70
CA PRO A 57 -11.68 18.28 -9.02
C PRO A 57 -12.89 17.35 -9.10
N GLY A 58 -13.19 16.66 -8.04
CA GLY A 58 -14.29 15.72 -7.91
C GLY A 58 -13.85 14.40 -7.26
N MET A 59 -14.83 13.54 -6.95
CA MET A 59 -14.51 12.23 -6.39
C MET A 59 -14.00 11.29 -7.49
N PRO A 60 -12.90 10.60 -7.28
CA PRO A 60 -12.44 9.55 -8.17
C PRO A 60 -13.49 8.44 -8.32
N SER A 61 -13.63 7.93 -9.53
CA SER A 61 -14.61 6.87 -9.83
C SER A 61 -14.16 5.49 -9.40
N ARG A 62 -12.88 5.34 -9.09
CA ARG A 62 -12.27 4.06 -8.69
C ARG A 62 -11.27 4.22 -7.57
N VAL A 63 -11.21 3.18 -6.74
CA VAL A 63 -10.17 2.95 -5.74
C VAL A 63 -9.53 1.60 -6.03
N ILE A 64 -8.22 1.49 -5.91
CA ILE A 64 -7.49 0.23 -5.93
C ILE A 64 -6.84 0.04 -4.56
N ASN A 65 -7.16 -1.04 -3.85
CA ASN A 65 -6.41 -1.41 -2.67
C ASN A 65 -5.28 -2.37 -3.06
N THR A 66 -4.04 -2.00 -2.72
CA THR A 66 -2.86 -2.83 -3.01
C THR A 66 -2.83 -4.10 -2.19
N HIS A 67 -3.29 -4.04 -0.95
CA HIS A 67 -3.40 -5.17 -0.03
C HIS A 67 -4.38 -4.86 1.11
N GLU A 68 -4.47 -5.76 2.09
CA GLU A 68 -5.50 -5.79 3.11
C GLU A 68 -5.22 -4.97 4.37
N ASP A 69 -4.04 -4.37 4.58
CA ASP A 69 -3.70 -3.67 5.82
C ASP A 69 -4.49 -2.38 6.02
N GLY A 70 -4.80 -2.07 7.26
CA GLY A 70 -5.70 -0.98 7.63
C GLY A 70 -5.26 0.38 7.11
N ASP A 71 -3.97 0.65 7.14
CA ASP A 71 -3.38 1.91 6.66
C ASP A 71 -3.45 2.10 5.14
N HIS A 72 -3.92 1.09 4.41
CA HIS A 72 -4.20 1.16 2.97
C HIS A 72 -5.69 1.19 2.64
N VAL A 73 -6.58 0.82 3.58
CA VAL A 73 -7.99 0.60 3.30
C VAL A 73 -8.96 1.37 4.20
N TRP A 74 -8.52 1.94 5.34
CA TRP A 74 -9.43 2.57 6.32
C TRP A 74 -10.10 3.84 5.81
N GLY A 75 -9.60 4.46 4.75
CA GLY A 75 -10.27 5.58 4.09
C GLY A 75 -11.29 5.19 3.02
N ASN A 76 -11.47 3.89 2.70
CA ASN A 76 -12.37 3.43 1.64
C ASN A 76 -13.78 4.01 1.76
N GLN A 77 -14.30 4.17 2.98
CA GLN A 77 -15.64 4.72 3.25
C GLN A 77 -15.87 6.15 2.75
N LEU A 78 -14.80 6.92 2.50
CA LEU A 78 -14.89 8.27 1.97
C LEU A 78 -15.10 8.30 0.44
N PHE A 79 -15.03 7.17 -0.22
CA PHE A 79 -15.18 7.01 -1.67
C PHE A 79 -16.53 6.36 -2.02
N GLU A 80 -17.61 6.87 -1.42
CA GLU A 80 -18.97 6.39 -1.67
C GLU A 80 -19.31 6.48 -3.16
N GLY A 81 -19.80 5.37 -3.72
CA GLY A 81 -20.15 5.26 -5.15
C GLY A 81 -18.97 4.93 -6.07
N ALA A 82 -17.72 4.94 -5.59
CA ALA A 82 -16.59 4.49 -6.38
C ALA A 82 -16.53 2.95 -6.47
N GLU A 83 -16.03 2.45 -7.59
CA GLU A 83 -15.67 1.04 -7.75
C GLU A 83 -14.38 0.76 -6.96
N ILE A 84 -14.43 -0.11 -5.94
CA ILE A 84 -13.25 -0.51 -5.18
C ILE A 84 -12.75 -1.84 -5.73
N ILE A 85 -11.50 -1.88 -6.21
CA ILE A 85 -10.89 -3.01 -6.89
C ILE A 85 -9.75 -3.55 -6.03
N ALA A 86 -9.70 -4.87 -5.82
CA ALA A 86 -8.63 -5.53 -5.09
C ALA A 86 -8.44 -6.98 -5.54
N HIS A 87 -7.32 -7.59 -5.16
CA HIS A 87 -7.15 -9.04 -5.28
C HIS A 87 -8.20 -9.77 -4.42
N ARG A 88 -8.67 -10.94 -4.87
CA ARG A 88 -9.77 -11.68 -4.23
C ARG A 88 -9.52 -12.07 -2.77
N SER A 89 -8.27 -12.19 -2.33
CA SER A 89 -7.95 -12.48 -0.93
C SER A 89 -8.17 -11.30 0.00
N VAL A 90 -8.12 -10.06 -0.51
CA VAL A 90 -8.14 -8.84 0.29
C VAL A 90 -9.40 -8.73 1.16
N PRO A 91 -10.65 -8.87 0.64
CA PRO A 91 -11.83 -8.68 1.47
C PRO A 91 -11.98 -9.68 2.62
N GLU A 92 -11.48 -10.89 2.46
CA GLU A 92 -11.52 -11.91 3.50
C GLU A 92 -10.51 -11.58 4.61
N HIS A 93 -9.28 -11.29 4.21
CA HIS A 93 -8.22 -11.00 5.18
C HIS A 93 -8.40 -9.65 5.87
N MET A 94 -8.92 -8.62 5.20
CA MET A 94 -9.27 -7.33 5.80
C MET A 94 -10.08 -7.47 7.09
N LYS A 95 -11.02 -8.41 7.13
CA LYS A 95 -11.88 -8.65 8.31
C LYS A 95 -11.10 -9.10 9.55
N HIS A 96 -9.86 -9.56 9.35
CA HIS A 96 -9.01 -10.05 10.43
C HIS A 96 -7.85 -9.11 10.73
N VAL A 97 -7.22 -8.53 9.70
CA VAL A 97 -6.01 -7.72 9.89
C VAL A 97 -6.29 -6.22 9.95
N ALA A 98 -7.41 -5.78 9.36
CA ALA A 98 -7.79 -4.38 9.28
C ALA A 98 -9.10 -4.06 10.03
N ASP A 99 -9.57 -4.94 10.93
CA ASP A 99 -10.76 -4.64 11.74
C ASP A 99 -10.47 -3.44 12.65
N PRO A 100 -11.12 -2.28 12.42
CA PRO A 100 -10.85 -1.08 13.20
C PRO A 100 -11.28 -1.23 14.67
N GLU A 101 -12.25 -2.11 14.98
CA GLU A 101 -12.66 -2.37 16.34
C GLU A 101 -11.60 -3.11 17.14
N ASP A 102 -10.96 -4.11 16.57
CA ASP A 102 -9.88 -4.84 17.24
C ASP A 102 -8.66 -3.95 17.43
N THR A 103 -8.35 -3.09 16.45
CA THR A 103 -7.31 -2.08 16.62
C THR A 103 -7.67 -1.08 17.73
N ARG A 104 -8.89 -0.56 17.79
CA ARG A 104 -9.36 0.31 18.90
C ARG A 104 -9.22 -0.36 20.25
N LYS A 105 -9.57 -1.64 20.38
CA LYS A 105 -9.39 -2.43 21.62
C LYS A 105 -7.92 -2.54 22.00
N LEU A 106 -7.05 -2.84 21.03
CA LEU A 106 -5.60 -2.88 21.25
C LEU A 106 -5.08 -1.54 21.77
N LEU A 107 -5.45 -0.44 21.12
CA LEU A 107 -5.03 0.90 21.54
C LEU A 107 -5.55 1.27 22.93
N ALA A 108 -6.78 0.90 23.27
CA ALA A 108 -7.35 1.08 24.62
C ALA A 108 -6.53 0.30 25.66
N ASN A 109 -6.15 -0.95 25.37
CA ASN A 109 -5.33 -1.77 26.24
C ASN A 109 -3.90 -1.20 26.42
N VAL A 110 -3.32 -0.66 25.37
CA VAL A 110 -1.99 -0.02 25.42
C VAL A 110 -2.02 1.29 26.22
N ARG A 111 -3.14 2.02 26.20
CA ARG A 111 -3.33 3.25 27.00
C ARG A 111 -3.59 2.96 28.47
N ASN A 112 -4.11 1.81 28.81
CA ASN A 112 -4.37 1.40 30.20
C ASN A 112 -3.07 0.89 30.84
N PRO A 113 -2.58 1.49 31.96
CA PRO A 113 -1.29 1.13 32.55
C PRO A 113 -1.15 -0.35 32.95
N VAL A 114 -2.25 -0.96 33.43
CA VAL A 114 -2.24 -2.35 33.92
C VAL A 114 -2.13 -3.33 32.75
N THR A 115 -2.99 -3.17 31.73
CA THR A 115 -2.95 -4.05 30.55
C THR A 115 -1.72 -3.79 29.69
N CYS A 116 -1.28 -2.53 29.59
CA CYS A 116 -0.03 -2.15 28.90
C CYS A 116 1.17 -2.89 29.45
N GLU A 117 1.33 -2.95 30.77
CA GLU A 117 2.46 -3.65 31.40
C GLU A 117 2.39 -5.17 31.17
N ALA A 118 1.20 -5.75 31.25
CA ALA A 118 1.01 -7.17 30.93
C ALA A 118 1.35 -7.50 29.46
N ILE A 119 0.96 -6.65 28.51
CA ILE A 119 1.30 -6.82 27.09
C ILE A 119 2.81 -6.61 26.89
N ARG A 120 3.39 -5.60 27.53
CA ARG A 120 4.82 -5.29 27.43
C ARG A 120 5.71 -6.43 27.86
N ALA A 121 5.30 -7.16 28.90
CA ALA A 121 6.05 -8.31 29.42
C ALA A 121 6.18 -9.44 28.39
N VAL A 122 5.21 -9.58 27.47
CA VAL A 122 5.19 -10.66 26.47
C VAL A 122 5.52 -10.14 25.07
N HIS A 123 5.01 -8.96 24.72
CA HIS A 123 5.10 -8.37 23.38
C HIS A 123 5.49 -6.88 23.43
N PRO A 124 6.73 -6.53 23.80
CA PRO A 124 7.16 -5.13 23.94
C PRO A 124 7.03 -4.31 22.65
N GLY A 125 7.24 -4.95 21.48
CA GLY A 125 7.10 -4.31 20.17
C GLY A 125 5.65 -3.89 19.87
N VAL A 126 4.66 -4.68 20.29
CA VAL A 126 3.23 -4.36 20.14
C VAL A 126 2.87 -3.11 20.95
N VAL A 127 3.41 -2.97 22.16
CA VAL A 127 3.20 -1.77 22.97
C VAL A 127 3.81 -0.55 22.31
N ALA A 128 5.04 -0.64 21.80
CA ALA A 128 5.71 0.48 21.14
C ALA A 128 4.95 0.93 19.88
N ALA A 129 4.55 -0.02 19.03
CA ALA A 129 3.74 0.25 17.84
C ALA A 129 2.36 0.83 18.19
N GLY A 130 1.67 0.26 19.17
CA GLY A 130 0.36 0.74 19.61
C GLY A 130 0.41 2.13 20.24
N GLN A 131 1.46 2.46 20.99
CA GLN A 131 1.67 3.81 21.51
C GLN A 131 1.83 4.81 20.37
N GLN A 132 2.69 4.52 19.41
CA GLN A 132 2.90 5.37 18.24
C GLN A 132 1.61 5.54 17.42
N LEU A 133 0.89 4.45 17.13
CA LEU A 133 -0.42 4.50 16.47
C LEU A 133 -1.40 5.40 17.22
N SER A 134 -1.45 5.29 18.54
CA SER A 134 -2.40 6.06 19.37
C SER A 134 -2.10 7.55 19.46
N GLU A 135 -0.88 7.96 19.17
CA GLU A 135 -0.44 9.36 19.13
C GLU A 135 -0.67 10.02 17.77
N ASP A 136 -0.57 9.21 16.70
CA ASP A 136 -0.51 9.72 15.33
C ASP A 136 -1.84 9.59 14.58
N TYR A 137 -2.70 8.61 14.95
CA TYR A 137 -3.91 8.27 14.19
C TYR A 137 -5.18 8.27 15.04
N ASP A 138 -6.29 8.68 14.41
CA ASP A 138 -7.62 8.66 14.99
C ASP A 138 -8.53 7.68 14.23
N LEU A 139 -8.78 6.52 14.83
CA LEU A 139 -9.65 5.51 14.28
C LEU A 139 -11.14 5.73 14.62
N THR A 140 -11.52 6.88 15.18
CA THR A 140 -12.90 7.21 15.48
C THR A 140 -13.73 7.26 14.20
N GLY A 141 -14.83 6.49 14.15
CA GLY A 141 -15.74 6.43 13.01
C GLY A 141 -15.19 5.71 11.78
N VAL A 142 -14.02 5.07 11.88
CA VAL A 142 -13.53 4.20 10.80
C VAL A 142 -14.42 2.97 10.71
N GLU A 143 -14.95 2.72 9.51
CA GLU A 143 -15.73 1.55 9.14
C GLU A 143 -15.03 0.79 8.00
N LEU A 144 -15.14 -0.53 8.03
CA LEU A 144 -14.51 -1.38 7.03
C LEU A 144 -15.40 -1.47 5.78
N VAL A 145 -14.94 -0.90 4.68
CA VAL A 145 -15.60 -0.99 3.37
C VAL A 145 -14.79 -1.88 2.44
N LEU A 146 -15.41 -2.98 2.00
CA LEU A 146 -14.76 -4.02 1.21
C LEU A 146 -14.74 -3.67 -0.28
N ALA A 147 -13.79 -4.29 -1.01
CA ALA A 147 -13.73 -4.18 -2.47
C ALA A 147 -14.99 -4.77 -3.13
N THR A 148 -15.45 -4.09 -4.19
CA THR A 148 -16.63 -4.47 -4.98
C THR A 148 -16.28 -5.24 -6.23
N THR A 149 -15.07 -5.03 -6.78
CA THR A 149 -14.53 -5.74 -7.94
C THR A 149 -13.29 -6.52 -7.55
N LEU A 150 -13.30 -7.83 -7.80
CA LEU A 150 -12.23 -8.74 -7.41
C LEU A 150 -11.56 -9.37 -8.62
N PHE A 151 -10.26 -9.55 -8.55
CA PHE A 151 -9.49 -10.25 -9.57
C PHE A 151 -8.55 -11.31 -8.96
N ASP A 152 -8.03 -12.22 -9.81
CA ASP A 152 -7.17 -13.32 -9.37
C ASP A 152 -5.67 -13.00 -9.54
N THR A 153 -5.23 -12.93 -10.78
CA THR A 153 -3.80 -12.79 -11.09
C THR A 153 -3.48 -11.46 -11.74
N ARG A 154 -4.37 -11.00 -12.61
CA ARG A 154 -4.25 -9.73 -13.34
C ARG A 154 -5.61 -9.13 -13.59
N HIS A 155 -5.63 -7.81 -13.58
CA HIS A 155 -6.77 -7.01 -14.01
C HIS A 155 -6.26 -5.84 -14.84
N GLU A 156 -7.00 -5.45 -15.86
CA GLU A 156 -6.63 -4.34 -16.74
C GLU A 156 -7.74 -3.29 -16.77
N LEU A 157 -7.35 -2.05 -16.61
CA LEU A 157 -8.23 -0.90 -16.80
C LEU A 157 -7.79 -0.14 -18.04
N ASP A 158 -8.76 0.28 -18.86
CA ASP A 158 -8.56 1.27 -19.91
C ASP A 158 -9.05 2.63 -19.40
N LEU A 159 -8.11 3.55 -19.22
CA LEU A 159 -8.36 4.93 -18.81
C LEU A 159 -8.23 5.86 -20.02
N ASN A 160 -9.23 5.81 -20.92
CA ASN A 160 -9.27 6.60 -22.16
C ASN A 160 -8.04 6.37 -23.06
N GLY A 161 -7.69 5.10 -23.31
CA GLY A 161 -6.55 4.69 -24.14
C GLY A 161 -5.21 4.67 -23.39
N THR A 162 -5.24 4.79 -22.07
CA THR A 162 -4.10 4.51 -21.20
C THR A 162 -4.40 3.26 -20.39
N HIS A 163 -3.70 2.17 -20.70
CA HIS A 163 -3.86 0.90 -20.00
C HIS A 163 -3.15 0.93 -18.66
N VAL A 164 -3.82 0.40 -17.64
CA VAL A 164 -3.31 0.22 -16.29
C VAL A 164 -3.41 -1.25 -15.93
N HIS A 165 -2.30 -1.87 -15.58
CA HIS A 165 -2.23 -3.29 -15.25
C HIS A 165 -2.11 -3.46 -13.74
N LEU A 166 -3.10 -4.08 -13.12
CA LEU A 166 -3.05 -4.57 -11.75
C LEU A 166 -2.51 -6.01 -11.80
N ILE A 167 -1.43 -6.26 -11.08
CA ILE A 167 -0.74 -7.55 -11.11
C ILE A 167 -0.58 -8.04 -9.67
N HIS A 168 -1.25 -9.14 -9.35
CA HIS A 168 -1.04 -9.80 -8.07
C HIS A 168 0.36 -10.44 -8.04
N VAL A 169 1.13 -10.10 -7.04
CA VAL A 169 2.50 -10.57 -6.82
C VAL A 169 2.67 -11.28 -5.47
N GLY A 170 1.65 -11.18 -4.63
CA GLY A 170 1.64 -11.80 -3.31
C GLY A 170 1.64 -13.33 -3.32
N PRO A 171 1.80 -13.93 -2.12
CA PRO A 171 2.09 -13.23 -0.87
C PRO A 171 3.57 -12.81 -0.76
N CYS A 172 3.80 -11.54 -0.45
CA CYS A 172 5.10 -10.96 -0.10
C CYS A 172 5.02 -10.35 1.31
N HIS A 173 4.51 -9.11 1.40
CA HIS A 173 4.15 -8.45 2.65
C HIS A 173 2.84 -9.03 3.19
N GLN A 174 1.79 -9.03 2.36
CA GLN A 174 0.47 -9.58 2.65
C GLN A 174 0.00 -10.54 1.54
N CYS A 175 -1.16 -11.20 1.75
CA CYS A 175 -1.72 -12.13 0.77
C CYS A 175 -2.16 -11.43 -0.50
N GLY A 176 -2.72 -10.21 -0.39
CA GLY A 176 -3.31 -9.48 -1.50
C GLY A 176 -2.33 -8.66 -2.33
N ASP A 177 -1.05 -8.66 -2.02
CA ASP A 177 -0.06 -7.76 -2.62
C ASP A 177 -0.19 -7.63 -4.12
N THR A 178 -0.54 -6.43 -4.55
CA THR A 178 -0.80 -6.06 -5.93
C THR A 178 0.05 -4.85 -6.30
N ILE A 179 0.76 -4.93 -7.41
CA ILE A 179 1.43 -3.78 -8.02
C ILE A 179 0.56 -3.22 -9.14
N ILE A 180 0.56 -1.90 -9.28
CA ILE A 180 -0.20 -1.19 -10.30
C ILE A 180 0.76 -0.55 -11.30
N HIS A 181 0.81 -1.07 -12.51
CA HIS A 181 1.71 -0.62 -13.56
C HIS A 181 0.97 0.21 -14.60
N VAL A 182 1.49 1.41 -14.86
CA VAL A 182 0.99 2.35 -15.88
C VAL A 182 2.09 2.51 -16.96
N PRO A 183 2.14 1.63 -17.99
CA PRO A 183 3.25 1.58 -18.94
C PRO A 183 3.51 2.89 -19.67
N LYS A 184 2.44 3.56 -20.14
CA LYS A 184 2.53 4.82 -20.87
C LYS A 184 3.14 5.94 -20.02
N GLU A 185 2.84 5.95 -18.73
CA GLU A 185 3.39 6.91 -17.76
C GLU A 185 4.74 6.46 -17.21
N ARG A 186 5.13 5.19 -17.42
CA ARG A 186 6.35 4.57 -16.90
C ARG A 186 6.39 4.62 -15.36
N VAL A 187 5.25 4.38 -14.74
CA VAL A 187 5.04 4.40 -13.29
C VAL A 187 4.57 3.03 -12.81
N ILE A 188 5.06 2.60 -11.67
CA ILE A 188 4.52 1.48 -10.90
C ILE A 188 4.26 1.97 -9.48
N PHE A 189 3.03 1.73 -9.00
CA PHE A 189 2.71 1.83 -7.58
C PHE A 189 2.86 0.43 -6.99
N THR A 190 3.65 0.30 -5.95
CA THR A 190 4.12 -1.01 -5.47
C THR A 190 3.41 -1.49 -4.20
N GLY A 191 2.62 -0.63 -3.56
CA GLY A 191 2.19 -0.91 -2.19
C GLY A 191 3.40 -1.25 -1.31
N ASP A 192 3.20 -2.13 -0.37
CA ASP A 192 4.22 -2.55 0.61
C ASP A 192 5.12 -3.69 0.13
N VAL A 193 5.20 -3.88 -1.19
CA VAL A 193 6.22 -4.74 -1.80
C VAL A 193 7.59 -4.06 -1.81
N LEU A 194 7.62 -2.71 -1.83
CA LEU A 194 8.88 -1.96 -1.83
C LEU A 194 8.92 -0.91 -0.72
N PHE A 195 9.74 -1.14 0.28
CA PHE A 195 10.00 -0.24 1.38
C PHE A 195 11.22 0.66 1.09
N ARG A 196 11.13 1.94 1.47
CA ARG A 196 12.22 2.89 1.31
C ARG A 196 12.61 3.52 2.64
N ARG A 197 13.87 3.34 3.05
CA ARG A 197 14.45 3.89 4.29
C ARG A 197 13.78 3.39 5.57
N CYS A 198 13.10 2.26 5.50
CA CYS A 198 12.57 1.53 6.65
C CYS A 198 12.77 0.04 6.44
N THR A 199 12.71 -0.72 7.51
CA THR A 199 12.83 -2.17 7.47
C THR A 199 11.56 -2.77 6.87
N PRO A 200 11.65 -3.60 5.82
CA PRO A 200 10.48 -4.29 5.29
C PRO A 200 9.92 -5.25 6.34
N MET A 201 8.59 -5.26 6.45
CA MET A 201 7.87 -6.20 7.29
C MET A 201 7.05 -7.15 6.41
N GLY A 202 7.01 -8.43 6.75
CA GLY A 202 6.22 -9.43 6.03
C GLY A 202 5.42 -10.26 7.01
N TRP A 203 4.12 -10.42 6.74
CA TRP A 203 3.20 -11.12 7.61
C TRP A 203 2.86 -12.52 7.09
N THR A 204 2.68 -12.67 5.79
CA THR A 204 2.12 -13.90 5.20
C THR A 204 2.99 -14.53 4.13
N GLY A 205 3.85 -13.76 3.47
CA GLY A 205 4.69 -14.22 2.37
C GLY A 205 6.02 -14.83 2.78
N THR A 206 6.67 -15.46 1.82
CA THR A 206 8.06 -15.90 1.95
C THR A 206 9.02 -14.87 1.36
N TYR A 207 10.18 -14.69 1.97
CA TYR A 207 11.22 -13.84 1.39
C TYR A 207 11.64 -14.30 -0.02
N ALA A 208 11.58 -15.61 -0.30
CA ALA A 208 11.89 -16.12 -1.63
C ALA A 208 10.91 -15.61 -2.69
N ASN A 209 9.62 -15.54 -2.39
CA ASN A 209 8.64 -14.93 -3.29
C ASN A 209 8.84 -13.42 -3.39
N TRP A 210 9.12 -12.77 -2.26
CA TRP A 210 9.36 -11.33 -2.23
C TRP A 210 10.56 -10.92 -3.09
N PHE A 211 11.69 -11.64 -3.00
CA PHE A 211 12.85 -11.39 -3.86
C PHE A 211 12.53 -11.57 -5.33
N ARG A 212 11.76 -12.61 -5.71
CA ARG A 212 11.29 -12.77 -7.10
C ARG A 212 10.46 -11.57 -7.57
N CYS A 213 9.60 -11.04 -6.70
CA CYS A 213 8.83 -9.85 -7.02
C CYS A 213 9.72 -8.61 -7.20
N LEU A 214 10.71 -8.41 -6.32
CA LEU A 214 11.67 -7.32 -6.44
C LEU A 214 12.51 -7.44 -7.72
N ASP A 215 12.90 -8.66 -8.12
CA ASP A 215 13.61 -8.90 -9.38
C ASP A 215 12.76 -8.45 -10.58
N LEU A 216 11.45 -8.70 -10.58
CA LEU A 216 10.54 -8.21 -11.63
C LEU A 216 10.51 -6.68 -11.71
N LEU A 217 10.72 -5.97 -10.59
CA LEU A 217 10.72 -4.52 -10.55
C LEU A 217 12.04 -3.91 -11.05
N VAL A 218 13.15 -4.66 -11.02
CA VAL A 218 14.50 -4.18 -11.38
C VAL A 218 15.00 -4.69 -12.72
N GLU A 219 14.35 -5.65 -13.37
CA GLU A 219 14.78 -6.16 -14.66
C GLU A 219 14.85 -5.03 -15.71
N PRO A 220 16.00 -4.86 -16.37
CA PRO A 220 16.14 -3.84 -17.39
C PRO A 220 15.28 -4.17 -18.62
N ALA A 221 14.74 -3.13 -19.26
CA ALA A 221 13.91 -3.20 -20.47
C ALA A 221 14.64 -3.77 -21.72
N SER A 222 15.57 -4.70 -21.57
CA SER A 222 16.34 -5.32 -22.64
C SER A 222 15.70 -6.57 -23.24
N CYS A 223 14.56 -7.02 -22.71
CA CYS A 223 13.84 -8.13 -23.30
C CYS A 223 12.96 -7.64 -24.45
N SER A 224 13.30 -8.03 -25.68
CA SER A 224 12.55 -7.74 -26.91
C SER A 224 11.23 -8.50 -27.03
N SER A 225 10.79 -9.22 -26.01
CA SER A 225 9.48 -9.87 -25.95
C SER A 225 8.41 -8.87 -25.50
N ARG A 226 7.28 -8.87 -26.18
CA ARG A 226 6.14 -7.95 -26.01
C ARG A 226 5.48 -7.93 -24.61
N HIS A 227 6.13 -8.48 -23.59
CA HIS A 227 5.62 -8.64 -22.22
C HIS A 227 6.62 -8.21 -21.14
N CYS A 228 7.77 -7.62 -21.51
CA CYS A 228 8.70 -7.14 -20.50
C CYS A 228 8.27 -5.79 -19.96
N LEU A 229 7.96 -5.77 -18.67
CA LEU A 229 7.66 -4.57 -17.91
C LEU A 229 8.95 -3.77 -17.70
N GLY A 230 9.25 -2.87 -18.65
CA GLY A 230 10.40 -1.96 -18.52
C GLY A 230 10.16 -0.93 -17.43
N VAL A 231 10.65 -1.17 -16.24
CA VAL A 231 10.59 -0.24 -15.12
C VAL A 231 11.62 0.86 -15.30
N ARG A 232 11.21 2.06 -15.66
CA ARG A 232 12.10 3.24 -15.66
C ARG A 232 11.88 4.22 -14.53
N ARG A 233 10.74 4.12 -13.80
CA ARG A 233 10.51 4.87 -12.57
C ARG A 233 9.61 4.03 -11.69
N VAL A 234 10.16 3.56 -10.60
CA VAL A 234 9.40 2.98 -9.50
C VAL A 234 9.00 4.14 -8.61
N SER A 235 7.71 4.34 -8.45
CA SER A 235 7.21 5.27 -7.47
C SER A 235 6.30 4.52 -6.50
N PRO A 236 6.82 4.21 -5.36
CA PRO A 236 6.16 4.34 -4.12
C PRO A 236 6.40 5.66 -3.86
N VAL A 237 6.52 6.37 -4.91
CA VAL A 237 7.37 7.43 -4.73
C VAL A 237 8.82 6.96 -4.50
N VAL A 238 9.41 6.34 -5.41
CA VAL A 238 10.86 6.06 -5.41
C VAL A 238 11.52 6.99 -6.40
N GLN A 239 12.36 7.87 -5.88
CA GLN A 239 13.44 8.45 -6.67
C GLN A 239 14.28 7.30 -7.25
N PRO A 240 14.93 7.49 -8.44
CA PRO A 240 15.65 6.42 -9.11
C PRO A 240 16.60 5.74 -8.13
N LEU A 241 16.41 4.44 -7.96
CA LEU A 241 17.38 3.58 -7.31
C LEU A 241 18.70 3.76 -8.05
N ARG A 242 19.67 4.45 -7.45
CA ARG A 242 21.06 4.09 -7.70
C ARG A 242 21.17 2.67 -7.19
N CYS A 243 21.53 1.75 -8.07
CA CYS A 243 21.82 0.37 -7.75
C CYS A 243 22.54 0.28 -6.40
N LEU A 244 21.84 -0.15 -5.36
CA LEU A 244 22.50 -0.75 -4.23
C LEU A 244 22.76 -2.18 -4.69
N SER A 245 23.98 -2.43 -5.12
CA SER A 245 24.51 -3.78 -5.27
C SER A 245 24.40 -4.44 -3.89
N PHE A 246 23.39 -5.26 -3.72
CA PHE A 246 23.38 -6.23 -2.64
C PHE A 246 24.43 -7.27 -3.02
N GLU A 247 25.65 -7.12 -2.50
CA GLU A 247 26.60 -8.22 -2.45
C GLU A 247 25.92 -9.34 -1.66
N ARG A 248 25.69 -10.48 -2.32
CA ARG A 248 25.29 -11.72 -1.66
C ARG A 248 26.35 -12.06 -0.63
N ARG A 249 26.11 -11.75 0.63
CA ARG A 249 26.85 -12.38 1.71
C ARG A 249 26.28 -13.77 1.86
N GLU A 250 27.03 -14.76 1.45
CA GLU A 250 26.85 -16.16 1.83
C GLU A 250 26.86 -16.24 3.36
N GLY A 251 25.81 -16.72 3.96
CA GLY A 251 25.79 -17.01 5.39
C GLY A 251 24.49 -16.71 6.13
N TRP A 252 23.36 -17.15 5.63
CA TRP A 252 22.15 -17.27 6.45
C TRP A 252 21.79 -18.76 6.58
N THR A 253 22.22 -19.34 7.68
CA THR A 253 21.76 -20.65 8.12
C THR A 253 20.34 -20.54 8.65
N ASN A 254 19.49 -21.47 8.22
CA ASN A 254 18.12 -21.66 8.64
C ASN A 254 17.98 -21.58 10.17
N CYS A 255 17.13 -20.67 10.65
CA CYS A 255 16.49 -20.82 11.95
C CYS A 255 15.19 -21.60 11.74
N THR A 256 15.18 -22.82 12.24
CA THR A 256 14.00 -23.67 12.44
C THR A 256 13.09 -23.09 13.49
#